data_c0a9ee05d5224e22c938f2288a0e4940
#
_entry.id   c0a9ee05d5224e22c938f2288a0e4940
#
_cell.length_a   1.000
_cell.length_b   1.000
_cell.length_c   1.000
_cell.angle_alpha   90.00
_cell.angle_beta   90.00
_cell.angle_gamma   90.00
#
_symmetry.space_group_name_H-M   'P 1'
#
loop_
_entity.id
_entity.type
_entity.pdbx_description
1 polymer ?
#
loop_
_entity_poly.entity_id
_entity_poly.type
_entity_poly.pdbx_seq_one_letter_code
_entity_poly.pdbx_strand_id
1 'polypeptide(L)'
;MKIIAGVDIGNATTEVALAKVYDDKVDFISSSIVPTSGIKGTKENINGVISSLNIALNNAKLKMEDLDLVKINEAAPVIGDVAMETITETIITESTMIGHNPATPGGEGLGIGKTIDIRDLENLEDIDLKESYIPLVLEDINFLEASYRINFAVERGINITGAIVQRDDAVLINNRLDKKIPIVDEVTLLEKVPIGMLCAVEVAMQGKVIDKLSNPYGIATVFNLTSEETKMIVPISRALIGNRSAVVIKTPKGDVKEKKIPAGKIIIEGERRKEIVDVDQGAKKIMDGVNLSLPVCDIKGEAGTNAGGMIERVRQVMSELTNQNISDIKIQDLLAVDTFTPQNVKGGLAKEFSMENAVGIAVMVKADKLQMQMIADELEEKLKIKVEVGGVEADVAIKGALTTPGTSVPLAILDMGAGSTDASIMNNKGEVKSIHLAGAGNMVTMLINQNLVLKIFQQLKI
;
A
#
# COMPACT_ATOMS: atom_id res chain seq x y z
N MET A 1 -41.49 22.99 -20.26
CA MET A 1 -40.06 22.85 -20.45
C MET A 1 -39.37 23.31 -19.19
N LYS A 2 -38.44 22.51 -18.65
CA LYS A 2 -37.59 22.87 -17.51
C LYS A 2 -36.14 22.60 -17.86
N ILE A 3 -35.21 23.38 -17.30
CA ILE A 3 -33.79 23.12 -17.38
C ILE A 3 -33.36 22.49 -16.06
N ILE A 4 -32.88 21.24 -16.10
CA ILE A 4 -32.54 20.46 -14.93
C ILE A 4 -31.05 20.08 -14.99
N ALA A 5 -30.38 20.23 -13.85
CA ALA A 5 -29.05 19.69 -13.64
C ALA A 5 -29.14 18.37 -12.88
N GLY A 6 -28.59 17.31 -13.44
CA GLY A 6 -28.27 16.07 -12.73
C GLY A 6 -26.84 16.11 -12.24
N VAL A 7 -26.60 15.82 -10.98
CA VAL A 7 -25.28 15.82 -10.35
C VAL A 7 -24.98 14.43 -9.81
N ASP A 8 -23.87 13.88 -10.22
CA ASP A 8 -23.28 12.68 -9.61
C ASP A 8 -22.05 13.05 -8.78
N ILE A 9 -22.12 12.77 -7.49
CA ILE A 9 -21.01 12.94 -6.57
C ILE A 9 -20.32 11.58 -6.41
N GLY A 10 -19.24 11.35 -7.18
CA GLY A 10 -18.44 10.14 -7.10
C GLY A 10 -17.32 10.22 -6.04
N ASN A 11 -16.60 9.11 -5.81
CA ASN A 11 -15.44 9.10 -4.91
C ASN A 11 -14.22 9.85 -5.47
N ALA A 12 -14.07 9.95 -6.78
CA ALA A 12 -12.95 10.66 -7.43
C ALA A 12 -13.40 11.92 -8.16
N THR A 13 -14.55 11.88 -8.83
CA THR A 13 -15.05 12.96 -9.66
C THR A 13 -16.47 13.32 -9.28
N THR A 14 -16.80 14.60 -9.45
CA THR A 14 -18.15 15.14 -9.39
C THR A 14 -18.55 15.58 -10.80
N GLU A 15 -19.63 15.00 -11.29
CA GLU A 15 -20.12 15.19 -12.66
C GLU A 15 -21.45 15.92 -12.67
N VAL A 16 -21.64 16.75 -13.68
CA VAL A 16 -22.89 17.48 -13.90
C VAL A 16 -23.32 17.28 -15.35
N ALA A 17 -24.59 16.94 -15.55
CA ALA A 17 -25.24 16.94 -16.83
C ALA A 17 -26.43 17.90 -16.81
N LEU A 18 -26.51 18.80 -17.81
CA LEU A 18 -27.61 19.72 -18.00
C LEU A 18 -28.54 19.22 -19.13
N ALA A 19 -29.82 19.24 -18.87
CA ALA A 19 -30.82 18.83 -19.85
C ALA A 19 -32.05 19.75 -19.86
N LYS A 20 -32.66 19.91 -21.06
CA LYS A 20 -34.02 20.42 -21.21
C LYS A 20 -35.00 19.27 -21.10
N VAL A 21 -35.88 19.34 -20.11
CA VAL A 21 -36.90 18.33 -19.86
C VAL A 21 -38.26 18.85 -20.33
N TYR A 22 -38.86 18.13 -21.22
CA TYR A 22 -40.22 18.33 -21.72
C TYR A 22 -41.11 17.19 -21.20
N ASP A 23 -42.39 17.27 -21.46
CA ASP A 23 -43.34 16.26 -21.00
C ASP A 23 -43.11 14.89 -21.67
N ASP A 24 -42.57 14.87 -22.89
CA ASP A 24 -42.39 13.70 -23.74
C ASP A 24 -40.94 13.38 -24.10
N LYS A 25 -39.99 14.27 -23.80
CA LYS A 25 -38.58 14.08 -24.16
C LYS A 25 -37.62 14.82 -23.23
N VAL A 26 -36.37 14.37 -23.28
CA VAL A 26 -35.22 14.99 -22.58
C VAL A 26 -34.15 15.30 -23.64
N ASP A 27 -33.77 16.56 -23.76
CA ASP A 27 -32.70 17.01 -24.67
C ASP A 27 -31.43 17.35 -23.83
N PHE A 28 -30.33 16.64 -24.03
CA PHE A 28 -29.04 16.94 -23.42
C PHE A 28 -28.52 18.30 -23.91
N ILE A 29 -27.95 19.10 -22.99
CA ILE A 29 -27.40 20.42 -23.30
C ILE A 29 -25.87 20.42 -23.19
N SER A 30 -25.34 20.08 -22.03
CA SER A 30 -23.91 20.08 -21.74
C SER A 30 -23.60 19.25 -20.53
N SER A 31 -22.31 18.95 -20.31
CA SER A 31 -21.84 18.32 -19.12
C SER A 31 -20.49 18.89 -18.69
N SER A 32 -20.11 18.57 -17.46
CA SER A 32 -18.79 18.87 -16.89
C SER A 32 -18.40 17.81 -15.88
N ILE A 33 -17.12 17.71 -15.64
CA ILE A 33 -16.49 16.83 -14.66
C ILE A 33 -15.39 17.60 -13.92
N VAL A 34 -15.35 17.46 -12.61
CA VAL A 34 -14.30 18.02 -11.76
C VAL A 34 -13.86 16.99 -10.73
N PRO A 35 -12.67 17.08 -10.15
CA PRO A 35 -12.31 16.27 -8.99
C PRO A 35 -13.29 16.50 -7.84
N THR A 36 -13.72 15.41 -7.18
CA THR A 36 -14.58 15.52 -5.98
C THR A 36 -13.83 16.25 -4.87
N SER A 37 -14.45 17.25 -4.29
CA SER A 37 -13.93 17.98 -3.15
C SER A 37 -14.27 17.26 -1.85
N GLY A 38 -13.25 16.88 -1.08
CA GLY A 38 -13.41 16.12 0.16
C GLY A 38 -13.82 14.66 -0.06
N ILE A 39 -14.32 14.03 1.01
CA ILE A 39 -14.83 12.65 0.97
C ILE A 39 -16.28 12.67 0.45
N LYS A 40 -16.65 11.71 -0.40
CA LYS A 40 -18.02 11.54 -0.91
C LYS A 40 -19.03 11.51 0.26
N GLY A 41 -20.11 12.27 0.14
CA GLY A 41 -21.15 12.37 1.18
C GLY A 41 -20.87 13.37 2.30
N THR A 42 -19.90 14.27 2.13
CA THR A 42 -19.59 15.33 3.10
C THR A 42 -19.90 16.72 2.56
N LYS A 43 -19.96 17.72 3.45
CA LYS A 43 -20.26 19.13 3.06
C LYS A 43 -19.25 19.75 2.12
N GLU A 44 -17.99 19.24 2.12
CA GLU A 44 -16.97 19.69 1.20
C GLU A 44 -17.36 19.45 -0.26
N ASN A 45 -18.22 18.45 -0.54
CA ASN A 45 -18.70 18.15 -1.90
C ASN A 45 -19.45 19.32 -2.54
N ILE A 46 -20.05 20.20 -1.75
CA ILE A 46 -20.75 21.40 -2.21
C ILE A 46 -19.88 22.25 -3.14
N ASN A 47 -18.59 22.39 -2.82
CA ASN A 47 -17.65 23.19 -3.61
C ASN A 47 -17.42 22.56 -4.99
N GLY A 48 -17.26 21.23 -5.06
CA GLY A 48 -17.13 20.50 -6.31
C GLY A 48 -18.41 20.60 -7.17
N VAL A 49 -19.57 20.45 -6.54
CA VAL A 49 -20.86 20.58 -7.22
C VAL A 49 -21.03 21.96 -7.84
N ILE A 50 -20.80 23.04 -7.07
CA ILE A 50 -20.90 24.42 -7.58
C ILE A 50 -19.90 24.67 -8.70
N SER A 51 -18.67 24.18 -8.56
CA SER A 51 -17.64 24.31 -9.60
C SER A 51 -18.06 23.62 -10.90
N SER A 52 -18.53 22.38 -10.79
CA SER A 52 -18.99 21.60 -11.96
C SER A 52 -20.22 22.22 -12.61
N LEU A 53 -21.21 22.67 -11.82
CA LEU A 53 -22.38 23.40 -12.33
C LEU A 53 -21.98 24.63 -13.14
N ASN A 54 -21.08 25.47 -12.62
CA ASN A 54 -20.61 26.66 -13.30
C ASN A 54 -19.94 26.33 -14.65
N ILE A 55 -19.13 25.29 -14.71
CA ILE A 55 -18.48 24.86 -15.96
C ILE A 55 -19.53 24.38 -16.96
N ALA A 56 -20.47 23.52 -16.54
CA ALA A 56 -21.54 23.03 -17.44
C ALA A 56 -22.42 24.15 -17.97
N LEU A 57 -22.79 25.10 -17.12
CA LEU A 57 -23.57 26.27 -17.50
C LEU A 57 -22.83 27.17 -18.50
N ASN A 58 -21.56 27.45 -18.25
CA ASN A 58 -20.72 28.22 -19.16
C ASN A 58 -20.58 27.55 -20.53
N ASN A 59 -20.43 26.24 -20.59
CA ASN A 59 -20.40 25.45 -21.82
C ASN A 59 -21.71 25.56 -22.59
N ALA A 60 -22.84 25.64 -21.87
CA ALA A 60 -24.19 25.82 -22.44
C ALA A 60 -24.54 27.28 -22.75
N LYS A 61 -23.72 28.24 -22.37
CA LYS A 61 -24.01 29.68 -22.40
C LYS A 61 -25.27 30.05 -21.60
N LEU A 62 -25.47 29.34 -20.48
CA LEU A 62 -26.55 29.54 -19.52
C LEU A 62 -26.01 30.15 -18.24
N LYS A 63 -26.90 30.73 -17.44
CA LYS A 63 -26.61 31.24 -16.10
C LYS A 63 -27.26 30.36 -15.05
N MET A 64 -26.85 30.50 -13.81
CA MET A 64 -27.40 29.75 -12.67
C MET A 64 -28.92 29.98 -12.54
N GLU A 65 -29.39 31.20 -12.82
CA GLU A 65 -30.80 31.60 -12.77
C GLU A 65 -31.68 30.91 -13.84
N ASP A 66 -31.08 30.31 -14.86
CA ASP A 66 -31.81 29.58 -15.92
C ASP A 66 -32.17 28.14 -15.49
N LEU A 67 -31.60 27.65 -14.34
CA LEU A 67 -31.90 26.34 -13.82
C LEU A 67 -33.19 26.33 -13.01
N ASP A 68 -34.08 25.38 -13.31
CA ASP A 68 -35.32 25.15 -12.57
C ASP A 68 -35.13 24.17 -11.39
N LEU A 69 -34.16 23.24 -11.50
CA LEU A 69 -33.97 22.18 -10.52
C LEU A 69 -32.54 21.60 -10.62
N VAL A 70 -31.97 21.30 -9.48
CA VAL A 70 -30.77 20.47 -9.35
C VAL A 70 -31.14 19.15 -8.67
N LYS A 71 -30.73 18.03 -9.22
CA LYS A 71 -30.85 16.69 -8.62
C LYS A 71 -29.48 16.14 -8.30
N ILE A 72 -29.26 15.78 -7.05
CA ILE A 72 -28.02 15.11 -6.60
C ILE A 72 -28.29 13.64 -6.31
N ASN A 73 -27.29 12.76 -6.52
CA ASN A 73 -27.42 11.33 -6.19
C ASN A 73 -27.37 11.08 -4.68
N GLU A 74 -27.80 9.88 -4.27
CA GLU A 74 -27.47 9.35 -2.95
C GLU A 74 -25.98 8.96 -2.97
N ALA A 75 -25.23 9.28 -1.90
CA ALA A 75 -23.80 9.07 -1.86
C ALA A 75 -23.41 8.16 -0.69
N ALA A 76 -22.81 7.00 -1.00
CA ALA A 76 -22.20 6.10 -0.05
C ALA A 76 -20.67 6.21 -0.15
N PRO A 77 -19.96 6.75 0.85
CA PRO A 77 -18.51 6.85 0.82
C PRO A 77 -17.86 5.47 0.93
N VAL A 78 -16.83 5.24 0.11
CA VAL A 78 -16.00 4.03 0.15
C VAL A 78 -14.56 4.43 0.50
N ILE A 79 -14.02 3.81 1.52
CA ILE A 79 -12.66 4.05 2.02
C ILE A 79 -11.90 2.72 2.03
N GLY A 80 -10.73 2.69 1.41
CA GLY A 80 -9.86 1.51 1.35
C GLY A 80 -8.58 1.69 2.16
N ASP A 81 -8.11 0.60 2.77
CA ASP A 81 -6.84 0.49 3.47
C ASP A 81 -6.35 -0.97 3.44
N VAL A 82 -5.17 -1.24 4.00
CA VAL A 82 -4.57 -2.57 4.05
C VAL A 82 -4.46 -3.04 5.49
N ALA A 83 -5.02 -4.21 5.78
CA ALA A 83 -4.90 -4.88 7.05
C ALA A 83 -3.81 -5.96 6.99
N MET A 84 -2.89 -5.93 7.95
CA MET A 84 -1.81 -6.89 8.11
C MET A 84 -1.33 -6.90 9.57
N GLU A 85 -0.58 -7.93 9.96
CA GLU A 85 0.16 -7.87 11.21
C GLU A 85 1.23 -6.78 11.12
N THR A 86 1.24 -5.83 12.03
CA THR A 86 2.20 -4.74 12.08
C THR A 86 3.06 -4.82 13.33
N ILE A 87 4.37 -4.66 13.17
CA ILE A 87 5.31 -4.55 14.28
C ILE A 87 5.42 -3.07 14.66
N THR A 88 4.95 -2.69 15.86
CA THR A 88 4.95 -1.29 16.32
C THR A 88 6.24 -0.88 17.02
N GLU A 89 6.89 -1.82 17.72
CA GLU A 89 8.16 -1.59 18.39
C GLU A 89 9.04 -2.81 18.23
N THR A 90 10.28 -2.59 17.85
CA THR A 90 11.31 -3.60 17.93
C THR A 90 12.46 -3.06 18.76
N ILE A 91 12.66 -3.66 19.90
CA ILE A 91 13.90 -3.53 20.63
C ILE A 91 14.80 -4.62 20.07
N ILE A 92 15.83 -4.23 19.31
CA ILE A 92 16.69 -5.13 18.54
C ILE A 92 17.54 -5.94 19.49
N THR A 93 17.63 -7.22 19.21
CA THR A 93 18.54 -8.04 19.93
C THR A 93 19.15 -9.21 19.18
N GLU A 94 18.70 -9.62 18.05
CA GLU A 94 19.38 -10.68 17.32
C GLU A 94 19.35 -10.52 15.82
N SER A 95 20.50 -10.85 15.22
CA SER A 95 20.79 -10.97 13.79
C SER A 95 20.46 -9.73 12.97
N THR A 96 21.38 -8.83 12.93
CA THR A 96 21.38 -7.76 11.92
C THR A 96 21.65 -8.36 10.56
N MET A 97 20.79 -8.09 9.59
CA MET A 97 20.94 -8.54 8.25
C MET A 97 20.86 -7.43 7.30
N ILE A 98 21.66 -7.55 6.26
CA ILE A 98 21.83 -6.50 5.29
C ILE A 98 21.78 -7.15 3.93
N GLY A 99 20.77 -6.85 3.18
CA GLY A 99 20.74 -7.15 1.77
C GLY A 99 21.15 -5.92 1.00
N HIS A 100 21.80 -6.13 -0.10
CA HIS A 100 22.15 -5.07 -1.01
C HIS A 100 22.07 -5.56 -2.45
N ASN A 101 21.59 -4.73 -3.34
CA ASN A 101 21.52 -5.03 -4.77
C ASN A 101 22.23 -3.93 -5.57
N PRO A 102 23.55 -3.80 -5.46
CA PRO A 102 24.28 -2.87 -6.29
C PRO A 102 24.33 -3.39 -7.70
N ALA A 103 24.28 -2.48 -8.65
CA ALA A 103 24.45 -2.82 -10.06
C ALA A 103 25.86 -3.38 -10.32
N THR A 104 26.83 -3.02 -9.50
CA THR A 104 28.27 -3.25 -9.74
C THR A 104 29.04 -3.72 -8.52
N PRO A 105 28.64 -4.84 -7.82
CA PRO A 105 29.48 -5.41 -6.76
C PRO A 105 30.81 -5.91 -7.34
N GLY A 106 31.85 -5.94 -6.50
CA GLY A 106 33.20 -6.39 -6.88
C GLY A 106 33.41 -7.88 -6.64
N GLY A 107 34.11 -8.54 -7.56
CA GLY A 107 34.45 -9.97 -7.42
C GLY A 107 33.24 -10.90 -7.50
N GLU A 108 33.44 -12.14 -7.00
CA GLU A 108 32.41 -13.18 -6.93
C GLU A 108 32.72 -14.19 -5.81
N GLY A 109 31.71 -14.93 -5.35
CA GLY A 109 31.82 -15.98 -4.36
C GLY A 109 31.20 -15.63 -3.00
N LEU A 110 31.50 -16.46 -2.01
CA LEU A 110 31.05 -16.32 -0.63
C LEU A 110 32.28 -16.12 0.28
N GLY A 111 32.33 -15.00 0.99
CA GLY A 111 33.29 -14.70 2.04
C GLY A 111 32.62 -14.79 3.41
N ILE A 112 33.29 -15.44 4.36
CA ILE A 112 32.81 -15.56 5.75
C ILE A 112 33.95 -15.16 6.67
N GLY A 113 33.70 -14.27 7.62
CA GLY A 113 34.72 -13.80 8.56
C GLY A 113 34.15 -12.86 9.62
N LYS A 114 35.04 -12.38 10.50
CA LYS A 114 34.68 -11.36 11.50
C LYS A 114 34.81 -9.96 10.92
N THR A 115 33.87 -9.10 11.24
CA THR A 115 33.94 -7.67 10.85
C THR A 115 35.16 -7.03 11.54
N ILE A 116 35.89 -6.21 10.80
CA ILE A 116 37.03 -5.43 11.28
C ILE A 116 37.05 -4.06 10.61
N ASP A 117 37.41 -3.00 11.35
CA ASP A 117 37.67 -1.72 10.67
C ASP A 117 38.92 -1.88 9.79
N ILE A 118 38.88 -1.43 8.56
CA ILE A 118 39.98 -1.53 7.63
C ILE A 118 41.28 -0.86 8.15
N ARG A 119 41.16 0.13 9.04
CA ARG A 119 42.28 0.83 9.66
C ARG A 119 43.04 -0.05 10.63
N ASP A 120 42.33 -1.01 11.25
CA ASP A 120 42.92 -1.93 12.25
C ASP A 120 43.74 -3.03 11.58
N LEU A 121 43.66 -3.22 10.26
CA LEU A 121 44.45 -4.21 9.53
C LEU A 121 45.96 -3.95 9.57
N GLU A 122 46.40 -2.77 9.96
CA GLU A 122 47.82 -2.43 10.13
C GLU A 122 48.37 -2.83 11.51
N ASN A 123 47.47 -3.03 12.50
CA ASN A 123 47.86 -3.37 13.88
C ASN A 123 47.81 -4.89 14.11
N LEU A 124 48.91 -5.57 13.80
CA LEU A 124 49.02 -7.04 13.85
C LEU A 124 48.95 -7.63 15.28
N GLU A 125 49.16 -6.83 16.32
CA GLU A 125 49.16 -7.30 17.73
C GLU A 125 47.73 -7.73 18.15
N ASP A 126 46.70 -7.16 17.58
CA ASP A 126 45.30 -7.40 17.93
C ASP A 126 44.57 -8.37 16.96
N ILE A 127 45.31 -8.94 15.95
CA ILE A 127 44.72 -9.79 14.90
C ILE A 127 45.08 -11.26 15.12
N ASP A 128 44.07 -12.12 15.25
CA ASP A 128 44.26 -13.57 15.27
C ASP A 128 44.38 -14.11 13.83
N LEU A 129 45.56 -14.52 13.41
CA LEU A 129 45.87 -15.07 12.10
C LEU A 129 45.11 -16.38 11.76
N LYS A 130 44.47 -17.01 12.75
CA LYS A 130 43.64 -18.22 12.55
C LYS A 130 42.23 -17.88 12.11
N GLU A 131 41.80 -16.65 12.32
CA GLU A 131 40.47 -16.17 11.96
C GLU A 131 40.43 -15.61 10.53
N SER A 132 39.24 -15.54 9.99
CA SER A 132 38.97 -14.85 8.72
C SER A 132 38.31 -13.51 8.98
N TYR A 133 38.62 -12.52 8.17
CA TYR A 133 38.13 -11.15 8.36
C TYR A 133 37.43 -10.60 7.14
N ILE A 134 36.45 -9.72 7.40
CA ILE A 134 35.74 -8.91 6.46
C ILE A 134 35.89 -7.44 6.85
N PRO A 135 36.80 -6.69 6.22
CA PRO A 135 37.00 -5.28 6.50
C PRO A 135 35.79 -4.44 6.12
N LEU A 136 35.47 -3.48 7.00
CA LEU A 136 34.48 -2.42 6.80
C LEU A 136 35.23 -1.19 6.27
N VAL A 137 34.85 -0.73 5.08
CA VAL A 137 35.46 0.43 4.40
C VAL A 137 34.46 1.59 4.47
N LEU A 138 34.69 2.51 5.38
CA LEU A 138 33.84 3.67 5.59
C LEU A 138 34.04 4.72 4.47
N GLU A 139 33.14 5.71 4.42
CA GLU A 139 33.07 6.72 3.35
C GLU A 139 34.36 7.59 3.24
N ASP A 140 35.09 7.77 4.33
CA ASP A 140 36.32 8.56 4.37
C ASP A 140 37.56 7.82 3.79
N ILE A 141 37.48 6.51 3.55
CA ILE A 141 38.53 5.68 2.95
C ILE A 141 38.25 5.52 1.46
N ASN A 142 39.19 5.98 0.62
CA ASN A 142 39.08 5.84 -0.84
C ASN A 142 39.57 4.45 -1.32
N PHE A 143 39.22 4.11 -2.56
CA PHE A 143 39.52 2.81 -3.14
C PHE A 143 41.03 2.49 -3.22
N LEU A 144 41.92 3.47 -3.39
CA LEU A 144 43.37 3.26 -3.44
C LEU A 144 43.90 2.84 -2.07
N GLU A 145 43.49 3.54 -1.04
CA GLU A 145 43.85 3.22 0.34
C GLU A 145 43.25 1.89 0.77
N ALA A 146 41.98 1.62 0.47
CA ALA A 146 41.33 0.36 0.80
C ALA A 146 42.04 -0.83 0.16
N SER A 147 42.36 -0.76 -1.15
CA SER A 147 43.08 -1.82 -1.84
C SER A 147 44.49 -2.04 -1.31
N TYR A 148 45.20 -0.96 -0.98
CA TYR A 148 46.53 -1.04 -0.38
C TYR A 148 46.49 -1.78 0.98
N ARG A 149 45.60 -1.37 1.89
CA ARG A 149 45.46 -1.98 3.23
C ARG A 149 45.06 -3.45 3.17
N ILE A 150 44.15 -3.81 2.25
CA ILE A 150 43.75 -5.23 2.07
C ILE A 150 44.90 -6.06 1.55
N ASN A 151 45.65 -5.62 0.50
CA ASN A 151 46.81 -6.34 -0.02
C ASN A 151 47.91 -6.49 1.04
N PHE A 152 48.19 -5.40 1.76
CA PHE A 152 49.15 -5.39 2.83
C PHE A 152 48.82 -6.39 3.97
N ALA A 153 47.53 -6.50 4.32
CA ALA A 153 47.04 -7.47 5.30
C ALA A 153 47.22 -8.92 4.80
N VAL A 154 46.86 -9.17 3.54
CA VAL A 154 46.99 -10.49 2.90
C VAL A 154 48.45 -10.93 2.79
N GLU A 155 49.36 -10.04 2.41
CA GLU A 155 50.81 -10.30 2.39
C GLU A 155 51.38 -10.72 3.76
N ARG A 156 50.76 -10.25 4.84
CA ARG A 156 51.11 -10.57 6.23
C ARG A 156 50.41 -11.79 6.81
N GLY A 157 49.67 -12.49 5.97
CA GLY A 157 49.00 -13.74 6.32
C GLY A 157 47.62 -13.59 6.96
N ILE A 158 47.04 -12.37 6.98
CA ILE A 158 45.68 -12.16 7.45
C ILE A 158 44.73 -12.69 6.37
N ASN A 159 43.81 -13.56 6.76
CA ASN A 159 42.86 -14.15 5.81
C ASN A 159 41.66 -13.22 5.59
N ILE A 160 41.72 -12.40 4.55
CA ILE A 160 40.61 -11.57 4.12
C ILE A 160 39.76 -12.38 3.14
N THR A 161 38.47 -12.55 3.43
CA THR A 161 37.55 -13.40 2.67
C THR A 161 36.48 -12.63 1.91
N GLY A 162 36.26 -11.37 2.24
CA GLY A 162 35.32 -10.46 1.59
C GLY A 162 35.53 -9.05 2.11
N ALA A 163 34.78 -8.07 1.62
CA ALA A 163 34.78 -6.71 2.14
C ALA A 163 33.40 -6.05 1.99
N ILE A 164 33.13 -5.07 2.84
CA ILE A 164 31.92 -4.24 2.79
C ILE A 164 32.34 -2.79 2.68
N VAL A 165 31.78 -2.08 1.70
CA VAL A 165 32.22 -0.74 1.31
C VAL A 165 31.02 0.22 1.33
N GLN A 166 31.20 1.41 1.85
CA GLN A 166 30.15 2.41 1.94
C GLN A 166 29.96 3.17 0.62
N ARG A 167 31.05 3.39 -0.13
CA ARG A 167 31.04 4.08 -1.42
C ARG A 167 30.84 3.09 -2.57
N ASP A 168 30.51 3.57 -3.75
CA ASP A 168 30.50 2.79 -5.02
C ASP A 168 31.94 2.57 -5.54
N ASP A 169 32.69 1.76 -4.81
CA ASP A 169 34.12 1.54 -5.09
C ASP A 169 34.50 0.05 -5.23
N ALA A 170 33.56 -0.90 -5.13
CA ALA A 170 33.87 -2.34 -5.09
C ALA A 170 34.67 -2.84 -6.29
N VAL A 171 34.29 -2.44 -7.50
CA VAL A 171 34.98 -2.82 -8.73
C VAL A 171 36.40 -2.23 -8.77
N LEU A 172 36.56 -0.98 -8.33
CA LEU A 172 37.84 -0.27 -8.31
C LEU A 172 38.83 -0.91 -7.32
N ILE A 173 38.33 -1.27 -6.14
CA ILE A 173 39.10 -1.99 -5.12
C ILE A 173 39.45 -3.37 -5.66
N ASN A 174 38.47 -4.17 -6.07
CA ASN A 174 38.69 -5.55 -6.49
C ASN A 174 39.69 -5.66 -7.65
N ASN A 175 39.66 -4.73 -8.60
CA ASN A 175 40.62 -4.70 -9.71
C ASN A 175 42.08 -4.53 -9.26
N ARG A 176 42.32 -3.94 -8.08
CA ARG A 176 43.63 -3.67 -7.49
C ARG A 176 44.08 -4.69 -6.46
N LEU A 177 43.17 -5.60 -6.06
CA LEU A 177 43.55 -6.68 -5.16
C LEU A 177 44.34 -7.77 -5.89
N ASP A 178 45.36 -8.29 -5.24
CA ASP A 178 46.14 -9.45 -5.72
C ASP A 178 45.30 -10.73 -5.64
N LYS A 179 44.62 -10.93 -4.51
CA LYS A 179 43.62 -11.99 -4.31
C LYS A 179 42.24 -11.42 -4.48
N LYS A 180 41.47 -11.89 -5.46
CA LYS A 180 40.09 -11.48 -5.69
C LYS A 180 39.18 -12.02 -4.59
N ILE A 181 38.31 -11.19 -4.08
CA ILE A 181 37.33 -11.48 -3.02
C ILE A 181 35.96 -10.89 -3.37
N PRO A 182 34.85 -11.42 -2.85
CA PRO A 182 33.55 -10.78 -2.98
C PRO A 182 33.52 -9.45 -2.19
N ILE A 183 33.10 -8.38 -2.83
CA ILE A 183 32.98 -7.03 -2.23
C ILE A 183 31.57 -6.50 -2.50
N VAL A 184 30.87 -6.13 -1.45
CA VAL A 184 29.57 -5.46 -1.51
C VAL A 184 29.77 -4.00 -1.15
N ASP A 185 29.32 -3.10 -2.00
CA ASP A 185 29.47 -1.66 -1.85
C ASP A 185 28.11 -0.92 -1.76
N GLU A 186 28.14 0.42 -1.71
CA GLU A 186 26.99 1.27 -1.49
C GLU A 186 26.18 0.95 -0.21
N VAL A 187 26.84 0.30 0.77
CA VAL A 187 26.21 -0.09 2.04
C VAL A 187 26.13 1.11 2.97
N THR A 188 24.92 1.61 3.19
CA THR A 188 24.67 2.75 4.08
C THR A 188 24.76 2.34 5.56
N LEU A 189 25.02 3.28 6.47
CA LEU A 189 25.07 3.07 7.92
C LEU A 189 26.15 2.04 8.36
N LEU A 190 27.20 1.87 7.57
CA LEU A 190 28.28 0.92 7.86
C LEU A 190 29.01 1.24 9.18
N GLU A 191 28.99 2.51 9.58
CA GLU A 191 29.54 2.98 10.86
C GLU A 191 28.81 2.43 12.10
N LYS A 192 27.60 1.88 11.93
CA LYS A 192 26.82 1.24 12.99
C LYS A 192 27.11 -0.25 13.16
N VAL A 193 27.86 -0.83 12.26
CA VAL A 193 28.19 -2.27 12.32
C VAL A 193 29.20 -2.51 13.41
N PRO A 194 28.90 -3.39 14.39
CA PRO A 194 29.86 -3.73 15.45
C PRO A 194 31.06 -4.50 14.86
N ILE A 195 32.24 -4.25 15.41
CA ILE A 195 33.48 -4.96 15.09
C ILE A 195 33.51 -6.32 15.77
N GLY A 196 34.17 -7.31 15.16
CA GLY A 196 34.32 -8.66 15.69
C GLY A 196 33.12 -9.58 15.51
N MET A 197 32.09 -9.13 14.79
CA MET A 197 30.88 -9.92 14.51
C MET A 197 31.08 -10.88 13.35
N LEU A 198 30.50 -12.08 13.45
CA LEU A 198 30.49 -13.03 12.34
C LEU A 198 29.65 -12.46 11.19
N CYS A 199 30.26 -12.39 10.03
CA CYS A 199 29.70 -11.79 8.83
C CYS A 199 29.89 -12.70 7.62
N ALA A 200 28.95 -12.66 6.69
CA ALA A 200 29.04 -13.31 5.39
C ALA A 200 28.72 -12.30 4.27
N VAL A 201 29.51 -12.35 3.23
CA VAL A 201 29.36 -11.54 2.02
C VAL A 201 29.26 -12.47 0.83
N GLU A 202 28.20 -12.34 0.02
CA GLU A 202 28.02 -13.14 -1.20
C GLU A 202 27.84 -12.21 -2.41
N VAL A 203 28.60 -12.50 -3.48
CA VAL A 203 28.48 -11.84 -4.79
C VAL A 203 28.34 -12.90 -5.84
N ALA A 204 27.25 -12.87 -6.58
CA ALA A 204 26.99 -13.79 -7.68
C ALA A 204 27.72 -13.37 -8.96
N MET A 205 28.01 -14.34 -9.82
CA MET A 205 28.52 -14.09 -11.16
C MET A 205 27.63 -13.13 -11.94
N GLN A 206 28.19 -12.44 -12.91
CA GLN A 206 27.41 -11.56 -13.77
C GLN A 206 26.24 -12.31 -14.45
N GLY A 207 25.04 -11.74 -14.38
CA GLY A 207 23.81 -12.35 -14.89
C GLY A 207 23.19 -13.45 -14.03
N LYS A 208 23.75 -13.70 -12.84
CA LYS A 208 23.17 -14.61 -11.84
C LYS A 208 22.80 -13.87 -10.55
N VAL A 209 22.04 -14.53 -9.71
CA VAL A 209 21.64 -14.04 -8.38
C VAL A 209 22.33 -14.89 -7.30
N ILE A 210 22.42 -14.38 -6.09
CA ILE A 210 22.98 -15.09 -4.93
C ILE A 210 22.12 -16.31 -4.59
N ASP A 211 22.76 -17.32 -4.02
CA ASP A 211 22.15 -18.62 -3.70
C ASP A 211 22.16 -18.92 -2.20
N LYS A 212 23.27 -18.65 -1.50
CA LYS A 212 23.42 -19.00 -0.09
C LYS A 212 22.70 -18.06 0.84
N LEU A 213 22.91 -16.76 0.71
CA LEU A 213 22.34 -15.78 1.61
C LEU A 213 20.88 -15.43 1.27
N SER A 214 20.37 -15.80 0.10
CA SER A 214 18.95 -15.72 -0.24
C SER A 214 18.13 -16.93 0.21
N ASN A 215 18.79 -17.91 0.86
CA ASN A 215 18.14 -19.15 1.35
C ASN A 215 18.27 -19.23 2.88
N PRO A 216 17.17 -19.38 3.65
CA PRO A 216 17.22 -19.43 5.10
C PRO A 216 18.10 -20.58 5.62
N TYR A 217 18.12 -21.71 4.95
CA TYR A 217 19.00 -22.85 5.32
C TYR A 217 20.46 -22.59 4.97
N GLY A 218 20.72 -21.82 3.91
CA GLY A 218 22.06 -21.35 3.57
C GLY A 218 22.63 -20.44 4.64
N ILE A 219 21.84 -19.43 5.08
CA ILE A 219 22.22 -18.55 6.21
C ILE A 219 22.38 -19.37 7.49
N ALA A 220 21.46 -20.28 7.80
CA ALA A 220 21.54 -21.12 8.99
C ALA A 220 22.81 -21.95 9.03
N THR A 221 23.24 -22.48 7.89
CA THR A 221 24.49 -23.25 7.78
C THR A 221 25.73 -22.37 8.01
N VAL A 222 25.77 -21.19 7.39
CA VAL A 222 26.89 -20.24 7.52
C VAL A 222 27.08 -19.76 8.95
N PHE A 223 25.97 -19.48 9.66
CA PHE A 223 26.00 -18.91 11.00
C PHE A 223 25.78 -19.94 12.12
N ASN A 224 25.66 -21.22 11.77
CA ASN A 224 25.37 -22.32 12.71
C ASN A 224 24.15 -22.02 13.60
N LEU A 225 23.04 -21.66 12.97
CA LEU A 225 21.81 -21.26 13.66
C LEU A 225 20.99 -22.45 14.13
N THR A 226 20.29 -22.29 15.23
CA THR A 226 19.28 -23.24 15.71
C THR A 226 18.05 -23.21 14.79
N SER A 227 17.16 -24.19 14.99
CA SER A 227 15.89 -24.24 14.22
C SER A 227 14.99 -23.03 14.49
N GLU A 228 15.02 -22.46 15.70
CA GLU A 228 14.24 -21.28 16.05
C GLU A 228 14.84 -20.01 15.41
N GLU A 229 16.16 -19.83 15.53
CA GLU A 229 16.87 -18.74 14.84
C GLU A 229 16.66 -18.82 13.31
N THR A 230 16.61 -20.03 12.74
CA THR A 230 16.36 -20.23 11.31
C THR A 230 14.98 -19.73 10.89
N LYS A 231 13.96 -19.88 11.74
CA LYS A 231 12.62 -19.33 11.46
C LYS A 231 12.64 -17.80 11.43
N MET A 232 13.42 -17.16 12.31
CA MET A 232 13.52 -15.71 12.41
C MET A 232 14.21 -15.05 11.21
N ILE A 233 15.07 -15.81 10.49
CA ILE A 233 15.77 -15.29 9.33
C ILE A 233 15.03 -15.51 8.00
N VAL A 234 13.88 -16.18 8.00
CA VAL A 234 13.08 -16.39 6.77
C VAL A 234 12.69 -15.08 6.08
N PRO A 235 12.17 -14.06 6.77
CA PRO A 235 11.85 -12.77 6.15
C PRO A 235 13.08 -12.12 5.49
N ILE A 236 14.21 -12.29 6.09
CA ILE A 236 15.50 -11.73 5.70
C ILE A 236 16.01 -12.39 4.43
N SER A 237 16.06 -13.71 4.41
CA SER A 237 16.46 -14.44 3.22
C SER A 237 15.55 -14.11 2.04
N ARG A 238 14.24 -13.89 2.29
CA ARG A 238 13.28 -13.45 1.25
C ARG A 238 13.62 -12.08 0.70
N ALA A 239 14.04 -11.13 1.54
CA ALA A 239 14.44 -9.81 1.10
C ALA A 239 15.71 -9.84 0.20
N LEU A 240 16.49 -10.91 0.28
CA LEU A 240 17.70 -11.09 -0.50
C LEU A 240 17.49 -11.87 -1.80
N ILE A 241 16.31 -12.44 -2.02
CA ILE A 241 15.99 -13.16 -3.27
C ILE A 241 16.05 -12.22 -4.47
N GLY A 242 16.74 -12.66 -5.52
CA GLY A 242 16.88 -11.89 -6.76
C GLY A 242 18.03 -10.90 -6.76
N ASN A 243 18.69 -10.66 -5.63
CA ASN A 243 19.85 -9.78 -5.55
C ASN A 243 21.09 -10.44 -6.14
N ARG A 244 22.01 -9.61 -6.65
CA ARG A 244 23.32 -10.05 -7.15
C ARG A 244 24.36 -10.13 -6.04
N SER A 245 24.15 -9.41 -4.94
CA SER A 245 25.05 -9.41 -3.79
C SER A 245 24.26 -9.31 -2.49
N ALA A 246 24.83 -9.76 -1.40
CA ALA A 246 24.28 -9.61 -0.07
C ALA A 246 25.35 -9.62 1.02
N VAL A 247 25.02 -8.99 2.13
CA VAL A 247 25.77 -9.04 3.40
C VAL A 247 24.83 -9.51 4.49
N VAL A 248 25.28 -10.42 5.32
CA VAL A 248 24.57 -10.86 6.53
C VAL A 248 25.57 -10.80 7.71
N ILE A 249 25.18 -10.14 8.80
CA ILE A 249 26.02 -9.99 10.01
C ILE A 249 25.26 -10.53 11.20
N LYS A 250 25.87 -11.43 11.96
CA LYS A 250 25.31 -11.96 13.21
C LYS A 250 25.69 -11.03 14.37
N THR A 251 24.71 -10.31 14.91
CA THR A 251 24.92 -9.47 16.09
C THR A 251 24.72 -10.26 17.39
N PRO A 252 25.32 -9.81 18.52
CA PRO A 252 25.11 -10.46 19.81
C PRO A 252 23.65 -10.47 20.24
N LYS A 253 23.26 -11.51 20.96
CA LYS A 253 21.92 -11.63 21.54
C LYS A 253 21.67 -10.53 22.56
N GLY A 254 20.57 -9.83 22.38
CA GLY A 254 20.01 -8.96 23.38
C GLY A 254 18.54 -9.36 23.63
N ASP A 255 17.84 -8.81 24.63
CA ASP A 255 16.43 -9.11 24.86
C ASP A 255 15.52 -8.35 23.88
N VAL A 256 14.90 -9.02 22.92
CA VAL A 256 13.86 -8.42 22.07
C VAL A 256 12.49 -8.69 22.63
N LYS A 257 11.75 -7.64 22.81
CA LYS A 257 10.29 -7.73 22.88
C LYS A 257 9.71 -7.04 21.65
N GLU A 258 9.20 -7.82 20.73
CA GLU A 258 8.36 -7.28 19.66
C GLU A 258 6.97 -7.02 20.19
N LYS A 259 6.53 -5.79 20.13
CA LYS A 259 5.12 -5.47 20.31
C LYS A 259 4.46 -5.54 18.93
N LYS A 260 3.73 -6.62 18.70
CA LYS A 260 2.98 -6.83 17.47
C LYS A 260 1.56 -6.35 17.64
N ILE A 261 1.03 -5.64 16.64
CA ILE A 261 -0.39 -5.43 16.46
C ILE A 261 -0.85 -6.50 15.48
N PRO A 262 -1.67 -7.48 15.90
CA PRO A 262 -2.16 -8.50 14.99
C PRO A 262 -3.06 -7.89 13.91
N ALA A 263 -3.19 -8.57 12.76
CA ALA A 263 -4.14 -8.19 11.73
C ALA A 263 -5.56 -8.15 12.29
N GLY A 264 -5.91 -9.11 13.13
CA GLY A 264 -7.14 -9.15 13.91
C GLY A 264 -8.32 -9.78 13.17
N LYS A 265 -9.51 -9.65 13.75
CA LYS A 265 -10.74 -10.24 13.22
C LYS A 265 -11.70 -9.18 12.72
N ILE A 266 -12.44 -9.54 11.68
CA ILE A 266 -13.56 -8.78 11.15
C ILE A 266 -14.84 -9.44 11.63
N ILE A 267 -15.73 -8.63 12.21
CA ILE A 267 -17.02 -9.04 12.73
C ILE A 267 -18.09 -8.51 11.79
N ILE A 268 -18.79 -9.39 11.10
CA ILE A 268 -19.79 -9.05 10.09
C ILE A 268 -21.15 -9.33 10.67
N GLU A 269 -21.96 -8.31 10.86
CA GLU A 269 -23.31 -8.40 11.45
C GLU A 269 -24.35 -8.26 10.33
N GLY A 270 -25.00 -9.34 9.96
CA GLY A 270 -26.14 -9.34 9.05
C GLY A 270 -27.47 -9.38 9.81
N GLU A 271 -28.61 -9.25 9.12
CA GLU A 271 -29.93 -9.30 9.73
C GLU A 271 -30.22 -10.62 10.46
N ARG A 272 -29.71 -11.74 9.95
CA ARG A 272 -30.02 -13.08 10.46
C ARG A 272 -28.81 -13.83 10.99
N ARG A 273 -27.62 -13.37 10.70
CA ARG A 273 -26.39 -14.10 10.97
C ARG A 273 -25.26 -13.14 11.32
N LYS A 274 -24.39 -13.58 12.21
CA LYS A 274 -23.15 -12.92 12.55
C LYS A 274 -21.99 -13.83 12.23
N GLU A 275 -21.03 -13.35 11.46
CA GLU A 275 -19.78 -14.05 11.14
C GLU A 275 -18.60 -13.32 11.76
N ILE A 276 -17.60 -14.09 12.17
CA ILE A 276 -16.32 -13.57 12.70
C ILE A 276 -15.22 -14.26 11.90
N VAL A 277 -14.44 -13.49 11.17
CA VAL A 277 -13.40 -13.99 10.30
C VAL A 277 -12.07 -13.37 10.69
N ASP A 278 -11.04 -14.20 10.84
CA ASP A 278 -9.67 -13.75 11.05
C ASP A 278 -9.10 -13.25 9.73
N VAL A 279 -8.46 -12.07 9.74
CA VAL A 279 -7.85 -11.46 8.53
C VAL A 279 -6.75 -12.36 7.97
N ASP A 280 -6.01 -13.07 8.83
CA ASP A 280 -4.93 -13.98 8.41
C ASP A 280 -5.44 -15.21 7.63
N GLN A 281 -6.75 -15.45 7.61
CA GLN A 281 -7.36 -16.48 6.76
C GLN A 281 -7.50 -16.07 5.30
N GLY A 282 -7.16 -14.80 4.99
CA GLY A 282 -7.17 -14.25 3.64
C GLY A 282 -8.51 -13.70 3.16
N ALA A 283 -8.44 -12.98 2.06
CA ALA A 283 -9.56 -12.24 1.49
C ALA A 283 -10.75 -13.14 1.13
N LYS A 284 -10.51 -14.31 0.57
CA LYS A 284 -11.58 -15.24 0.21
C LYS A 284 -12.48 -15.59 1.40
N LYS A 285 -11.88 -15.87 2.56
CA LYS A 285 -12.64 -16.25 3.75
C LYS A 285 -13.45 -15.06 4.30
N ILE A 286 -12.90 -13.85 4.21
CA ILE A 286 -13.61 -12.63 4.58
C ILE A 286 -14.84 -12.45 3.66
N MET A 287 -14.66 -12.58 2.34
CA MET A 287 -15.75 -12.44 1.38
C MET A 287 -16.83 -13.54 1.51
N ASP A 288 -16.43 -14.77 1.84
CA ASP A 288 -17.39 -15.82 2.18
C ASP A 288 -18.24 -15.42 3.41
N GLY A 289 -17.63 -14.83 4.44
CA GLY A 289 -18.31 -14.29 5.61
C GLY A 289 -19.30 -13.15 5.27
N VAL A 290 -18.90 -12.21 4.40
CA VAL A 290 -19.79 -11.15 3.92
C VAL A 290 -21.00 -11.75 3.19
N ASN A 291 -20.76 -12.65 2.25
CA ASN A 291 -21.83 -13.29 1.47
C ASN A 291 -22.84 -14.08 2.34
N LEU A 292 -22.34 -14.74 3.38
CA LEU A 292 -23.18 -15.49 4.32
C LEU A 292 -24.01 -14.59 5.23
N SER A 293 -23.59 -13.34 5.42
CA SER A 293 -24.23 -12.36 6.32
C SER A 293 -25.16 -11.38 5.59
N LEU A 294 -25.35 -11.53 4.29
CA LEU A 294 -26.22 -10.63 3.52
C LEU A 294 -27.70 -10.71 3.95
N PRO A 295 -28.42 -9.57 4.01
CA PRO A 295 -27.91 -8.21 3.90
C PRO A 295 -27.11 -7.81 5.13
N VAL A 296 -25.97 -7.12 4.92
CA VAL A 296 -25.10 -6.67 6.01
C VAL A 296 -25.70 -5.46 6.72
N CYS A 297 -25.74 -5.51 8.03
CA CYS A 297 -26.22 -4.40 8.87
C CYS A 297 -25.08 -3.53 9.37
N ASP A 298 -23.96 -4.15 9.75
CA ASP A 298 -22.77 -3.46 10.24
C ASP A 298 -21.53 -4.36 10.17
N ILE A 299 -20.35 -3.76 10.00
CA ILE A 299 -19.06 -4.46 10.07
C ILE A 299 -18.16 -3.76 11.08
N LYS A 300 -17.57 -4.55 11.99
CA LYS A 300 -16.67 -4.09 13.05
C LYS A 300 -15.35 -4.83 12.97
N GLY A 301 -14.30 -4.23 13.46
CA GLY A 301 -13.02 -4.89 13.67
C GLY A 301 -12.77 -5.20 15.14
N GLU A 302 -11.92 -6.17 15.41
CA GLU A 302 -11.48 -6.51 16.76
C GLU A 302 -10.68 -5.35 17.37
N ALA A 303 -11.05 -4.91 18.55
CA ALA A 303 -10.37 -3.80 19.21
C ALA A 303 -8.89 -4.09 19.49
N GLY A 304 -8.02 -3.09 19.31
CA GLY A 304 -6.58 -3.23 19.52
C GLY A 304 -5.82 -3.99 18.40
N THR A 305 -6.47 -4.25 17.26
CA THR A 305 -5.89 -4.86 16.08
C THR A 305 -5.79 -3.89 14.91
N ASN A 306 -5.08 -4.28 13.85
CA ASN A 306 -4.93 -3.46 12.65
C ASN A 306 -6.28 -3.24 11.94
N ALA A 307 -7.03 -4.32 11.68
CA ALA A 307 -8.37 -4.24 11.08
C ALA A 307 -9.34 -3.43 11.96
N GLY A 308 -9.28 -3.62 13.29
CA GLY A 308 -10.06 -2.84 14.24
C GLY A 308 -9.77 -1.36 14.18
N GLY A 309 -8.50 -0.98 14.22
CA GLY A 309 -8.06 0.41 14.13
C GLY A 309 -8.43 1.06 12.80
N MET A 310 -8.34 0.32 11.69
CA MET A 310 -8.73 0.79 10.36
C MET A 310 -10.24 1.09 10.30
N ILE A 311 -11.09 0.15 10.68
CA ILE A 311 -12.55 0.27 10.65
C ILE A 311 -13.03 1.39 11.57
N GLU A 312 -12.44 1.48 12.77
CA GLU A 312 -12.79 2.53 13.73
C GLU A 312 -12.38 3.92 13.24
N ARG A 313 -11.22 4.04 12.59
CA ARG A 313 -10.79 5.31 11.97
C ARG A 313 -11.78 5.77 10.89
N VAL A 314 -12.30 4.87 10.07
CA VAL A 314 -13.33 5.20 9.09
C VAL A 314 -14.57 5.77 9.78
N ARG A 315 -15.04 5.12 10.87
CA ARG A 315 -16.19 5.60 11.65
C ARG A 315 -15.92 6.98 12.25
N GLN A 316 -14.75 7.18 12.84
CA GLN A 316 -14.38 8.45 13.46
C GLN A 316 -14.32 9.57 12.43
N VAL A 317 -13.63 9.38 11.31
CA VAL A 317 -13.55 10.37 10.24
C VAL A 317 -14.95 10.74 9.72
N MET A 318 -15.80 9.74 9.46
CA MET A 318 -17.15 10.00 9.00
C MET A 318 -18.02 10.69 10.05
N SER A 319 -17.88 10.32 11.31
CA SER A 319 -18.55 10.98 12.44
C SER A 319 -18.20 12.47 12.52
N GLU A 320 -16.92 12.81 12.42
CA GLU A 320 -16.44 14.19 12.45
C GLU A 320 -16.92 15.00 11.23
N LEU A 321 -16.80 14.43 10.02
CA LEU A 321 -17.17 15.13 8.79
C LEU A 321 -18.69 15.31 8.63
N THR A 322 -19.47 14.43 9.23
CA THR A 322 -20.93 14.43 9.07
C THR A 322 -21.67 14.92 10.31
N ASN A 323 -20.93 15.21 11.37
CA ASN A 323 -21.47 15.64 12.68
C ASN A 323 -22.50 14.66 13.26
N GLN A 324 -22.31 13.35 13.02
CA GLN A 324 -23.12 12.26 13.58
C GLN A 324 -22.39 11.59 14.72
N ASN A 325 -23.14 10.89 15.60
CA ASN A 325 -22.50 10.04 16.62
C ASN A 325 -21.77 8.88 15.94
N ILE A 326 -20.59 8.54 16.42
CA ILE A 326 -19.77 7.44 15.90
C ILE A 326 -20.51 6.10 15.91
N SER A 327 -21.40 5.87 16.89
CA SER A 327 -22.25 4.68 16.99
C SER A 327 -23.27 4.55 15.86
N ASP A 328 -23.63 5.66 15.21
CA ASP A 328 -24.64 5.71 14.16
C ASP A 328 -24.01 5.47 12.77
N ILE A 329 -22.68 5.62 12.65
CA ILE A 329 -21.95 5.30 11.45
C ILE A 329 -21.86 3.78 11.27
N LYS A 330 -22.56 3.26 10.26
CA LYS A 330 -22.61 1.83 9.93
C LYS A 330 -21.84 1.54 8.64
N ILE A 331 -21.21 0.37 8.58
CA ILE A 331 -20.55 -0.14 7.39
C ILE A 331 -21.46 -1.19 6.79
N GLN A 332 -21.93 -0.95 5.57
CA GLN A 332 -22.93 -1.77 4.90
C GLN A 332 -22.35 -2.81 3.94
N ASP A 333 -21.08 -2.63 3.52
CA ASP A 333 -20.40 -3.56 2.64
C ASP A 333 -18.88 -3.50 2.81
N LEU A 334 -18.22 -4.57 2.41
CA LEU A 334 -16.76 -4.71 2.44
C LEU A 334 -16.29 -5.55 1.27
N LEU A 335 -15.23 -5.09 0.61
CA LEU A 335 -14.44 -5.88 -0.33
C LEU A 335 -13.07 -6.17 0.28
N ALA A 336 -12.66 -7.43 0.26
CA ALA A 336 -11.32 -7.87 0.63
C ALA A 336 -10.59 -8.46 -0.58
N VAL A 337 -9.29 -8.18 -0.71
CA VAL A 337 -8.43 -8.72 -1.78
C VAL A 337 -7.06 -9.05 -1.19
N ASP A 338 -6.57 -10.26 -1.44
CA ASP A 338 -5.22 -10.65 -1.02
C ASP A 338 -4.17 -9.81 -1.77
N THR A 339 -3.18 -9.31 -1.06
CA THR A 339 -2.13 -8.45 -1.57
C THR A 339 -0.82 -8.67 -0.83
N PHE A 340 0.19 -7.89 -1.19
CA PHE A 340 1.47 -7.83 -0.49
C PHE A 340 1.76 -6.39 -0.06
N THR A 341 2.46 -6.24 1.05
CA THR A 341 2.91 -4.93 1.52
C THR A 341 4.40 -4.97 1.81
N PRO A 342 5.18 -3.99 1.32
CA PRO A 342 6.59 -3.89 1.64
C PRO A 342 6.78 -3.54 3.13
N GLN A 343 7.59 -4.32 3.82
CA GLN A 343 8.03 -4.06 5.19
C GLN A 343 9.52 -3.86 5.20
N ASN A 344 9.98 -2.80 5.86
CA ASN A 344 11.41 -2.56 6.02
C ASN A 344 12.03 -3.70 6.82
N VAL A 345 13.10 -4.27 6.30
CA VAL A 345 13.88 -5.28 7.01
C VAL A 345 14.62 -4.57 8.14
N LYS A 346 14.36 -4.98 9.38
CA LYS A 346 15.03 -4.40 10.53
C LYS A 346 16.49 -4.83 10.55
N GLY A 347 17.38 -3.86 10.81
CA GLY A 347 18.81 -4.07 10.68
C GLY A 347 19.34 -4.02 9.25
N GLY A 348 18.50 -3.76 8.24
CA GLY A 348 18.94 -3.48 6.88
C GLY A 348 19.81 -2.21 6.84
N LEU A 349 21.03 -2.29 6.30
CA LEU A 349 21.92 -1.14 6.15
C LEU A 349 21.72 -0.39 4.82
N ALA A 350 21.04 -1.02 3.85
CA ALA A 350 20.72 -0.42 2.56
C ALA A 350 19.21 -0.18 2.37
N LYS A 351 18.43 -0.09 3.45
CA LYS A 351 16.97 0.13 3.44
C LYS A 351 16.19 -0.98 2.73
N GLU A 352 16.64 -2.21 2.89
CA GLU A 352 15.97 -3.38 2.33
C GLU A 352 14.56 -3.53 2.86
N PHE A 353 13.70 -4.13 2.02
CA PHE A 353 12.34 -4.46 2.40
C PHE A 353 11.99 -5.90 1.99
N SER A 354 11.08 -6.51 2.72
CA SER A 354 10.43 -7.77 2.34
C SER A 354 8.98 -7.52 1.95
N MET A 355 8.43 -8.37 1.08
CA MET A 355 7.02 -8.34 0.72
C MET A 355 6.26 -9.31 1.61
N GLU A 356 5.43 -8.78 2.51
CA GLU A 356 4.62 -9.58 3.43
C GLU A 356 3.18 -9.71 2.94
N ASN A 357 2.56 -10.85 3.25
CA ASN A 357 1.15 -11.07 2.92
C ASN A 357 0.28 -10.07 3.68
N ALA A 358 -0.69 -9.50 2.99
CA ALA A 358 -1.64 -8.55 3.54
C ALA A 358 -3.01 -8.71 2.87
N VAL A 359 -4.04 -8.14 3.46
CA VAL A 359 -5.38 -8.08 2.87
C VAL A 359 -5.74 -6.61 2.65
N GLY A 360 -5.91 -6.23 1.41
CA GLY A 360 -6.50 -4.95 1.03
C GLY A 360 -8.00 -4.97 1.31
N ILE A 361 -8.50 -3.98 2.02
CA ILE A 361 -9.89 -3.91 2.43
C ILE A 361 -10.47 -2.56 2.01
N ALA A 362 -11.59 -2.57 1.32
CA ALA A 362 -12.40 -1.40 1.08
C ALA A 362 -13.73 -1.56 1.83
N VAL A 363 -14.12 -0.55 2.59
CA VAL A 363 -15.38 -0.52 3.34
C VAL A 363 -16.28 0.57 2.81
N MET A 364 -17.56 0.25 2.68
CA MET A 364 -18.60 1.18 2.28
C MET A 364 -19.43 1.59 3.50
N VAL A 365 -19.41 2.88 3.78
CA VAL A 365 -20.24 3.45 4.84
C VAL A 365 -21.68 3.56 4.34
N LYS A 366 -22.64 3.17 5.16
CA LYS A 366 -24.06 3.29 4.84
C LYS A 366 -24.42 4.75 4.58
N ALA A 367 -25.02 5.03 3.43
CA ALA A 367 -25.52 6.35 3.13
C ALA A 367 -26.65 6.72 4.10
N ASP A 368 -26.58 7.92 4.69
CA ASP A 368 -27.66 8.48 5.47
C ASP A 368 -28.41 9.51 4.62
N LYS A 369 -29.71 9.26 4.44
CA LYS A 369 -30.60 10.19 3.70
C LYS A 369 -30.62 11.59 4.31
N LEU A 370 -30.49 11.69 5.64
CA LEU A 370 -30.43 12.99 6.33
C LEU A 370 -29.22 13.81 5.91
N GLN A 371 -28.06 13.17 5.69
CA GLN A 371 -26.86 13.87 5.25
C GLN A 371 -26.97 14.42 3.84
N MET A 372 -27.47 13.59 2.92
CA MET A 372 -27.70 14.05 1.56
C MET A 372 -28.75 15.17 1.52
N GLN A 373 -29.75 15.12 2.39
CA GLN A 373 -30.71 16.21 2.53
C GLN A 373 -30.05 17.49 3.06
N MET A 374 -29.15 17.40 4.06
CA MET A 374 -28.40 18.56 4.54
C MET A 374 -27.51 19.20 3.46
N ILE A 375 -26.89 18.37 2.60
CA ILE A 375 -26.10 18.86 1.45
C ILE A 375 -27.03 19.55 0.46
N ALA A 376 -28.21 18.96 0.17
CA ALA A 376 -29.20 19.53 -0.71
C ALA A 376 -29.72 20.88 -0.20
N ASP A 377 -30.06 20.95 1.09
CA ASP A 377 -30.56 22.18 1.72
C ASP A 377 -29.52 23.30 1.70
N GLU A 378 -28.24 22.99 1.99
CA GLU A 378 -27.16 23.98 1.91
C GLU A 378 -26.84 24.41 0.46
N LEU A 379 -26.93 23.49 -0.49
CA LEU A 379 -26.82 23.83 -1.93
C LEU A 379 -27.99 24.74 -2.35
N GLU A 380 -29.22 24.42 -1.93
CA GLU A 380 -30.41 25.23 -2.24
C GLU A 380 -30.27 26.64 -1.66
N GLU A 381 -29.75 26.77 -0.43
CA GLU A 381 -29.48 28.07 0.18
C GLU A 381 -28.45 28.89 -0.60
N LYS A 382 -27.36 28.24 -1.05
CA LYS A 382 -26.28 28.91 -1.80
C LYS A 382 -26.66 29.26 -3.25
N LEU A 383 -27.35 28.33 -3.93
CA LEU A 383 -27.70 28.48 -5.34
C LEU A 383 -29.00 29.28 -5.57
N LYS A 384 -29.88 29.35 -4.56
CA LYS A 384 -31.25 29.90 -4.66
C LYS A 384 -32.12 29.18 -5.70
N ILE A 385 -31.83 27.88 -5.88
CA ILE A 385 -32.52 26.99 -6.82
C ILE A 385 -32.91 25.75 -6.04
N LYS A 386 -34.07 25.18 -6.35
CA LYS A 386 -34.53 23.94 -5.69
C LYS A 386 -33.52 22.81 -5.91
N VAL A 387 -33.13 22.11 -4.84
CA VAL A 387 -32.25 20.95 -4.88
C VAL A 387 -32.99 19.74 -4.31
N GLU A 388 -32.99 18.64 -5.05
CA GLU A 388 -33.63 17.38 -4.63
C GLU A 388 -32.59 16.27 -4.59
N VAL A 389 -32.66 15.44 -3.55
CA VAL A 389 -31.93 14.18 -3.50
C VAL A 389 -32.62 13.20 -4.46
N GLY A 390 -31.87 12.72 -5.44
CA GLY A 390 -32.33 11.75 -6.44
C GLY A 390 -32.44 10.34 -5.87
N GLY A 391 -32.64 9.37 -6.73
CA GLY A 391 -32.72 7.96 -6.34
C GLY A 391 -31.36 7.30 -6.14
N VAL A 392 -31.42 6.00 -5.88
CA VAL A 392 -30.24 5.12 -5.78
C VAL A 392 -29.40 5.22 -7.06
N GLU A 393 -28.09 5.39 -6.92
CA GLU A 393 -27.13 5.61 -8.01
C GLU A 393 -27.30 4.56 -9.14
N ALA A 394 -27.31 3.28 -8.77
CA ALA A 394 -27.47 2.17 -9.70
C ALA A 394 -28.80 2.18 -10.49
N ASP A 395 -29.90 2.62 -9.87
CA ASP A 395 -31.21 2.73 -10.51
C ASP A 395 -31.25 3.91 -11.50
N VAL A 396 -30.56 5.00 -11.17
CA VAL A 396 -30.48 6.18 -12.03
C VAL A 396 -29.56 5.88 -13.22
N ALA A 397 -28.45 5.17 -12.99
CA ALA A 397 -27.51 4.79 -14.03
C ALA A 397 -28.16 3.90 -15.11
N ILE A 398 -28.94 2.86 -14.73
CA ILE A 398 -29.60 2.00 -15.71
C ILE A 398 -30.70 2.74 -16.50
N LYS A 399 -31.43 3.66 -15.86
CA LYS A 399 -32.41 4.52 -16.54
C LYS A 399 -31.71 5.48 -17.50
N GLY A 400 -30.57 6.03 -17.12
CA GLY A 400 -29.72 6.86 -17.97
C GLY A 400 -29.22 6.08 -19.19
N ALA A 401 -28.77 4.85 -19.01
CA ALA A 401 -28.32 3.99 -20.13
C ALA A 401 -29.41 3.74 -21.17
N LEU A 402 -30.66 3.65 -20.75
CA LEU A 402 -31.81 3.50 -21.67
C LEU A 402 -32.07 4.74 -22.57
N THR A 403 -31.49 5.89 -22.25
CA THR A 403 -31.58 7.08 -23.12
C THR A 403 -30.63 7.00 -24.32
N THR A 404 -29.67 6.03 -24.29
CA THR A 404 -28.73 5.81 -25.38
C THR A 404 -29.46 5.17 -26.59
N PRO A 405 -29.36 5.74 -27.81
CA PRO A 405 -30.00 5.18 -28.98
C PRO A 405 -29.60 3.71 -29.21
N GLY A 406 -30.60 2.86 -29.45
CA GLY A 406 -30.40 1.42 -29.71
C GLY A 406 -30.38 0.54 -28.46
N THR A 407 -30.49 1.09 -27.26
CA THR A 407 -30.68 0.30 -26.03
C THR A 407 -32.16 -0.05 -25.83
N SER A 408 -32.42 -1.22 -25.29
CA SER A 408 -33.75 -1.71 -24.96
C SER A 408 -33.71 -2.64 -23.75
N VAL A 409 -34.86 -2.85 -23.13
CA VAL A 409 -35.00 -3.87 -22.06
C VAL A 409 -35.13 -5.27 -22.69
N PRO A 410 -34.61 -6.35 -22.07
CA PRO A 410 -33.90 -6.34 -20.79
C PRO A 410 -32.51 -5.72 -20.93
N LEU A 411 -32.04 -5.00 -19.91
CA LEU A 411 -30.74 -4.34 -19.89
C LEU A 411 -30.00 -4.65 -18.59
N ALA A 412 -28.71 -4.94 -18.68
CA ALA A 412 -27.82 -5.00 -17.54
C ALA A 412 -26.68 -3.98 -17.73
N ILE A 413 -26.32 -3.29 -16.67
CA ILE A 413 -25.18 -2.38 -16.64
C ILE A 413 -24.26 -2.72 -15.48
N LEU A 414 -22.99 -2.45 -15.67
CA LEU A 414 -21.98 -2.45 -14.64
C LEU A 414 -21.31 -1.08 -14.67
N ASP A 415 -21.48 -0.34 -13.59
CA ASP A 415 -20.85 0.97 -13.39
C ASP A 415 -19.69 0.80 -12.43
N MET A 416 -18.47 1.04 -12.90
CA MET A 416 -17.24 0.91 -12.14
C MET A 416 -16.64 2.29 -11.88
N GLY A 417 -16.97 2.85 -10.73
CA GLY A 417 -16.44 4.13 -10.28
C GLY A 417 -15.03 4.06 -9.73
N ALA A 418 -14.66 5.04 -8.92
CA ALA A 418 -13.39 5.05 -8.21
C ALA A 418 -13.44 4.21 -6.91
N GLY A 419 -14.51 4.34 -6.12
CA GLY A 419 -14.66 3.68 -4.82
C GLY A 419 -15.61 2.49 -4.82
N SER A 420 -16.70 2.56 -5.60
CA SER A 420 -17.76 1.55 -5.65
C SER A 420 -17.95 0.98 -7.05
N THR A 421 -18.53 -0.20 -7.09
CA THR A 421 -18.99 -0.86 -8.30
C THR A 421 -20.49 -1.12 -8.19
N ASP A 422 -21.27 -0.61 -9.13
CA ASP A 422 -22.71 -0.74 -9.19
C ASP A 422 -23.13 -1.69 -10.32
N ALA A 423 -23.91 -2.70 -9.98
CA ALA A 423 -24.51 -3.59 -10.95
C ALA A 423 -26.03 -3.45 -10.94
N SER A 424 -26.64 -3.23 -12.09
CA SER A 424 -28.09 -3.10 -12.22
C SER A 424 -28.61 -3.92 -13.37
N ILE A 425 -29.75 -4.55 -13.15
CA ILE A 425 -30.47 -5.32 -14.17
C ILE A 425 -31.91 -4.82 -14.21
N MET A 426 -32.37 -4.46 -15.39
CA MET A 426 -33.77 -4.14 -15.66
C MET A 426 -34.40 -5.25 -16.51
N ASN A 427 -35.51 -5.82 -16.03
CA ASN A 427 -36.24 -6.86 -16.76
C ASN A 427 -37.18 -6.25 -17.82
N ASN A 428 -37.86 -7.10 -18.60
CA ASN A 428 -38.83 -6.70 -19.63
C ASN A 428 -40.04 -5.92 -19.09
N LYS A 429 -40.28 -5.95 -17.77
CA LYS A 429 -41.37 -5.21 -17.12
C LYS A 429 -40.91 -3.86 -16.59
N GLY A 430 -39.63 -3.48 -16.77
CA GLY A 430 -39.06 -2.27 -16.23
C GLY A 430 -38.73 -2.31 -14.74
N GLU A 431 -38.78 -3.49 -14.10
CA GLU A 431 -38.37 -3.67 -12.70
C GLU A 431 -36.84 -3.71 -12.62
N VAL A 432 -36.28 -2.87 -11.76
CA VAL A 432 -34.83 -2.79 -11.55
C VAL A 432 -34.42 -3.59 -10.31
N LYS A 433 -33.35 -4.37 -10.43
CA LYS A 433 -32.62 -4.94 -9.31
C LYS A 433 -31.20 -4.42 -9.39
N SER A 434 -30.74 -3.81 -8.31
CA SER A 434 -29.39 -3.26 -8.20
C SER A 434 -28.63 -3.83 -7.02
N ILE A 435 -27.31 -3.88 -7.17
CA ILE A 435 -26.35 -4.26 -6.15
C ILE A 435 -25.28 -3.18 -6.14
N HIS A 436 -24.97 -2.68 -4.96
CA HIS A 436 -23.95 -1.67 -4.73
C HIS A 436 -22.82 -2.29 -3.91
N LEU A 437 -21.61 -2.35 -4.47
CA LEU A 437 -20.49 -3.08 -3.92
C LEU A 437 -19.35 -2.13 -3.57
N ALA A 438 -18.70 -2.36 -2.43
CA ALA A 438 -17.46 -1.68 -2.07
C ALA A 438 -16.32 -2.11 -3.00
N GLY A 439 -15.45 -1.15 -3.35
CA GLY A 439 -14.24 -1.40 -4.14
C GLY A 439 -14.43 -1.23 -5.65
N ALA A 440 -13.51 -0.48 -6.23
CA ALA A 440 -13.39 -0.23 -7.67
C ALA A 440 -11.98 0.30 -8.01
N GLY A 441 -11.86 1.32 -8.85
CA GLY A 441 -10.59 1.84 -9.37
C GLY A 441 -9.56 2.20 -8.30
N ASN A 442 -9.97 2.79 -7.18
CA ASN A 442 -9.08 3.14 -6.08
C ASN A 442 -8.42 1.91 -5.44
N MET A 443 -9.18 0.80 -5.30
CA MET A 443 -8.63 -0.46 -4.80
C MET A 443 -7.56 -1.00 -5.75
N VAL A 444 -7.83 -1.00 -7.05
CA VAL A 444 -6.86 -1.42 -8.08
C VAL A 444 -5.59 -0.57 -8.01
N THR A 445 -5.73 0.76 -7.93
CA THR A 445 -4.60 1.69 -7.80
C THR A 445 -3.81 1.43 -6.53
N MET A 446 -4.48 1.20 -5.40
CA MET A 446 -3.84 0.87 -4.12
C MET A 446 -3.02 -0.42 -4.22
N LEU A 447 -3.61 -1.48 -4.79
CA LEU A 447 -2.94 -2.77 -4.97
C LEU A 447 -1.72 -2.67 -5.90
N ILE A 448 -1.84 -1.95 -7.01
CA ILE A 448 -0.72 -1.69 -7.92
C ILE A 448 0.41 -0.94 -7.21
N ASN A 449 0.09 0.14 -6.50
CA ASN A 449 1.08 0.93 -5.77
C ASN A 449 1.83 0.11 -4.71
N GLN A 450 1.16 -0.81 -4.05
CA GLN A 450 1.77 -1.68 -3.05
C GLN A 450 2.63 -2.77 -3.69
N ASN A 451 2.10 -3.48 -4.68
CA ASN A 451 2.81 -4.58 -5.33
C ASN A 451 4.03 -4.11 -6.15
N LEU A 452 3.99 -2.91 -6.74
CA LEU A 452 5.10 -2.34 -7.50
C LEU A 452 6.02 -1.46 -6.65
N VAL A 453 5.72 -1.29 -5.35
CA VAL A 453 6.51 -0.46 -4.42
C VAL A 453 6.70 0.98 -4.93
N LEU A 454 5.77 1.48 -5.74
CA LEU A 454 5.88 2.79 -6.40
C LEU A 454 6.04 3.97 -5.42
N LYS A 455 5.56 3.84 -4.18
CA LYS A 455 5.77 4.86 -3.14
C LYS A 455 7.24 5.08 -2.80
N ILE A 456 8.08 4.07 -2.92
CA ILE A 456 9.52 4.19 -2.69
C ILE A 456 10.15 5.05 -3.79
N PHE A 457 9.73 4.89 -5.05
CA PHE A 457 10.21 5.69 -6.16
C PHE A 457 9.73 7.15 -6.13
N GLN A 458 8.56 7.47 -5.57
CA GLN A 458 8.11 8.85 -5.41
C GLN A 458 8.86 9.62 -4.31
N GLN A 459 9.43 8.94 -3.32
CA GLN A 459 10.31 9.55 -2.32
C GLN A 459 11.75 9.73 -2.78
N LEU A 460 12.19 8.90 -3.70
CA LEU A 460 13.45 9.03 -4.42
C LEU A 460 13.20 9.93 -5.64
N LYS A 461 13.02 11.22 -5.46
CA LYS A 461 12.89 12.16 -6.59
C LYS A 461 13.91 11.80 -7.69
N ILE A 462 13.47 11.06 -8.69
CA ILE A 462 14.06 11.02 -10.02
C ILE A 462 13.29 12.02 -10.88
#